data_f9d23185fd532d82d19f5980afc9e802
#
_entry.id   f9d23185fd532d82d19f5980afc9e802
#
_cell.length_a   1.000
_cell.length_b   1.000
_cell.length_c   1.000
_cell.angle_alpha   90.00
_cell.angle_beta   90.00
_cell.angle_gamma   90.00
#
_symmetry.space_group_name_H-M   'P 1'
#
loop_
_entity.id
_entity.type
_entity.pdbx_description
1 polymer ?
#
loop_
_entity_poly.entity_id
_entity_poly.type
_entity_poly.pdbx_seq_one_letter_code
_entity_poly.pdbx_strand_id
1 'polypeptide(L)'
;MQDWDAPKGTYLRQWMEHHHDEPLDCFTTPEISAAVWSFLSSRQAEEKFYTFFDFGDGTLDGTAFRFWREDEGELKVDFYVGKVCPLGVTAFTQQTASELQTTPSVIRQALLNWQLEAEHDLHDDINGSQTQQHIKQLVGAVVIGGKEKHKANRGLVARDELGDQLDVFVGGGGGHNPFLQGTVQVTHRDFGHINAGVPPYRIRRIPVPDNLSTNGLDPREFHRFAVAYGLCIPAWEGPEIRLPSEVESNETPSLRWPNRETRHDDMKDVT
;
A
#
# COMPACT_ATOMS: atom_id res chain seq x y z
N MET A 1 -15.91 -14.70 -25.94
CA MET A 1 -15.49 -13.50 -25.22
C MET A 1 -15.99 -12.34 -26.05
N GLN A 2 -17.06 -11.68 -25.66
CA GLN A 2 -17.53 -10.48 -26.37
C GLN A 2 -16.52 -9.37 -26.03
N ASP A 3 -16.09 -8.66 -27.09
CA ASP A 3 -15.20 -7.52 -27.00
C ASP A 3 -15.92 -6.41 -26.19
N TRP A 4 -15.63 -6.35 -24.91
CA TRP A 4 -16.34 -5.48 -23.95
C TRP A 4 -15.98 -4.01 -24.13
N ASP A 5 -14.82 -3.75 -24.74
CA ASP A 5 -14.22 -2.42 -24.74
C ASP A 5 -14.48 -1.60 -26.01
N ALA A 6 -14.72 -2.25 -27.16
CA ALA A 6 -14.84 -1.53 -28.41
C ALA A 6 -16.07 -0.59 -28.49
N PRO A 7 -17.30 -0.95 -28.04
CA PRO A 7 -18.46 -0.05 -28.14
C PRO A 7 -18.36 1.13 -27.16
N LYS A 8 -17.87 0.90 -25.92
CA LYS A 8 -17.79 1.94 -24.89
C LYS A 8 -16.66 2.92 -25.16
N GLY A 9 -15.49 2.44 -25.56
CA GLY A 9 -14.37 3.31 -25.92
C GLY A 9 -14.70 4.18 -27.15
N THR A 10 -15.43 3.65 -28.12
CA THR A 10 -15.91 4.41 -29.29
C THR A 10 -16.95 5.45 -28.89
N TYR A 11 -17.90 5.09 -28.02
CA TYR A 11 -18.92 6.01 -27.53
C TYR A 11 -18.30 7.16 -26.72
N LEU A 12 -17.42 6.86 -25.78
CA LEU A 12 -16.75 7.89 -24.98
C LEU A 12 -15.90 8.83 -25.85
N ARG A 13 -15.18 8.28 -26.83
CA ARG A 13 -14.40 9.08 -27.77
C ARG A 13 -15.29 9.99 -28.62
N GLN A 14 -16.38 9.45 -29.18
CA GLN A 14 -17.36 10.23 -29.95
C GLN A 14 -18.03 11.29 -29.08
N TRP A 15 -18.36 10.96 -27.83
CA TRP A 15 -18.93 11.92 -26.89
C TRP A 15 -17.92 13.05 -26.62
N MET A 16 -16.67 12.76 -26.34
CA MET A 16 -15.60 13.75 -26.12
C MET A 16 -15.37 14.64 -27.36
N GLU A 17 -15.47 14.09 -28.57
CA GLU A 17 -15.32 14.84 -29.81
C GLU A 17 -16.44 15.87 -30.04
N HIS A 18 -17.62 15.64 -29.48
CA HIS A 18 -18.78 16.51 -29.68
C HIS A 18 -19.07 17.44 -28.48
N HIS A 19 -18.46 17.19 -27.33
CA HIS A 19 -18.75 17.88 -26.05
C HIS A 19 -17.46 18.41 -25.41
N HIS A 20 -16.63 19.11 -26.19
CA HIS A 20 -15.31 19.59 -25.73
C HIS A 20 -15.39 20.50 -24.50
N ASP A 21 -16.47 21.25 -24.35
CA ASP A 21 -16.63 22.28 -23.32
C ASP A 21 -17.54 21.79 -22.17
N GLU A 22 -18.08 20.60 -22.25
CA GLU A 22 -18.90 20.04 -21.18
C GLU A 22 -18.03 19.24 -20.19
N PRO A 23 -18.14 19.52 -18.89
CA PRO A 23 -17.42 18.71 -17.91
C PRO A 23 -17.92 17.25 -17.98
N LEU A 24 -17.01 16.30 -18.13
CA LEU A 24 -17.32 14.88 -17.96
C LEU A 24 -17.85 14.68 -16.55
N ASP A 25 -19.04 14.11 -16.43
CA ASP A 25 -19.60 13.65 -15.15
C ASP A 25 -18.89 12.35 -14.73
N CYS A 26 -17.56 12.44 -14.58
CA CYS A 26 -16.72 11.35 -14.12
C CYS A 26 -15.70 11.88 -13.12
N PHE A 27 -15.49 11.09 -12.07
CA PHE A 27 -14.50 11.38 -11.05
C PHE A 27 -13.28 10.48 -11.24
N THR A 28 -12.11 11.02 -10.96
CA THR A 28 -10.87 10.23 -10.91
C THR A 28 -10.53 9.93 -9.47
N THR A 29 -10.26 8.68 -9.17
CA THR A 29 -9.84 8.24 -7.84
C THR A 29 -8.57 7.41 -7.99
N PRO A 30 -7.53 7.65 -7.19
CA PRO A 30 -6.36 6.78 -7.18
C PRO A 30 -6.75 5.33 -6.88
N GLU A 31 -6.18 4.38 -7.60
CA GLU A 31 -6.52 2.96 -7.51
C GLU A 31 -6.44 2.43 -6.07
N ILE A 32 -5.37 2.78 -5.36
CA ILE A 32 -5.20 2.41 -3.95
C ILE A 32 -6.32 3.00 -3.07
N SER A 33 -6.73 4.25 -3.32
CA SER A 33 -7.84 4.87 -2.58
C SER A 33 -9.15 4.11 -2.79
N ALA A 34 -9.42 3.69 -4.02
CA ALA A 34 -10.59 2.88 -4.34
C ALA A 34 -10.58 1.52 -3.62
N ALA A 35 -9.42 0.84 -3.58
CA ALA A 35 -9.27 -0.42 -2.84
C ALA A 35 -9.50 -0.23 -1.33
N VAL A 36 -8.98 0.85 -0.75
CA VAL A 36 -9.19 1.20 0.66
C VAL A 36 -10.65 1.52 0.95
N TRP A 37 -11.36 2.18 0.04
CA TRP A 37 -12.78 2.49 0.21
C TRP A 37 -13.63 1.25 0.44
N SER A 38 -13.33 0.17 -0.27
CA SER A 38 -14.06 -1.09 -0.08
C SER A 38 -13.93 -1.64 1.35
N PHE A 39 -12.77 -1.45 1.99
CA PHE A 39 -12.57 -1.79 3.39
C PHE A 39 -13.28 -0.81 4.34
N LEU A 40 -13.13 0.50 4.09
CA LEU A 40 -13.66 1.55 4.98
C LEU A 40 -15.18 1.58 5.02
N SER A 41 -15.85 1.15 3.94
CA SER A 41 -17.30 0.97 3.92
C SER A 41 -17.78 -0.22 4.77
N SER A 42 -16.88 -1.10 5.19
CA SER A 42 -17.20 -2.21 6.07
C SER A 42 -17.29 -1.78 7.53
N ARG A 43 -18.10 -2.49 8.34
CA ARG A 43 -18.19 -2.27 9.79
C ARG A 43 -16.91 -2.68 10.54
N GLN A 44 -15.93 -3.25 9.86
CA GLN A 44 -14.68 -3.73 10.45
C GLN A 44 -13.58 -2.65 10.47
N ALA A 45 -13.82 -1.50 9.84
CA ALA A 45 -12.88 -0.40 9.83
C ALA A 45 -12.86 0.31 11.20
N GLU A 46 -11.75 0.22 11.89
CA GLU A 46 -11.45 0.90 13.14
C GLU A 46 -10.64 2.17 12.88
N GLU A 47 -10.78 3.17 13.73
CA GLU A 47 -10.01 4.41 13.62
C GLU A 47 -8.57 4.17 14.07
N LYS A 48 -7.66 3.98 13.11
CA LYS A 48 -6.25 3.75 13.38
C LYS A 48 -5.39 3.87 12.13
N PHE A 49 -4.10 3.59 12.30
CA PHE A 49 -3.12 3.52 11.23
C PHE A 49 -3.14 2.15 10.55
N TYR A 50 -3.02 2.16 9.22
CA TYR A 50 -3.03 0.99 8.35
C TYR A 50 -1.95 1.05 7.28
N THR A 51 -1.60 -0.11 6.74
CA THR A 51 -0.85 -0.20 5.48
C THR A 51 -1.56 -1.12 4.50
N PHE A 52 -1.40 -0.83 3.22
CA PHE A 52 -1.97 -1.62 2.14
C PHE A 52 -0.93 -1.83 1.03
N PHE A 53 -0.84 -3.07 0.54
CA PHE A 53 0.02 -3.45 -0.57
C PHE A 53 -0.81 -4.16 -1.63
N ASP A 54 -0.79 -3.63 -2.85
CA ASP A 54 -1.48 -4.18 -4.00
C ASP A 54 -0.47 -4.85 -4.94
N PHE A 55 -0.53 -6.18 -5.01
CA PHE A 55 0.27 -6.97 -5.94
C PHE A 55 -0.50 -7.17 -7.24
N GLY A 56 -0.44 -6.18 -8.12
CA GLY A 56 -0.99 -6.25 -9.47
C GLY A 56 -0.20 -7.19 -10.38
N ASP A 57 -0.50 -7.19 -11.67
CA ASP A 57 0.24 -7.98 -12.65
C ASP A 57 1.60 -7.35 -12.97
N GLY A 58 1.62 -6.05 -13.24
CA GLY A 58 2.83 -5.29 -13.62
C GLY A 58 3.49 -4.54 -12.47
N THR A 59 2.72 -4.07 -11.49
CA THR A 59 3.18 -3.20 -10.40
C THR A 59 2.88 -3.78 -9.03
N LEU A 60 3.70 -3.39 -8.07
CA LEU A 60 3.43 -3.45 -6.65
C LEU A 60 3.25 -2.03 -6.15
N ASP A 61 2.08 -1.76 -5.62
CA ASP A 61 1.71 -0.47 -5.05
C ASP A 61 1.61 -0.60 -3.53
N GLY A 62 2.21 0.32 -2.80
CA GLY A 62 2.16 0.31 -1.34
C GLY A 62 1.77 1.67 -0.77
N THR A 63 0.93 1.67 0.25
CA THR A 63 0.53 2.89 0.95
C THR A 63 0.43 2.69 2.45
N ALA A 64 0.64 3.78 3.18
CA ALA A 64 0.37 3.89 4.60
C ALA A 64 -0.60 5.06 4.83
N PHE A 65 -1.63 4.82 5.60
CA PHE A 65 -2.70 5.78 5.82
C PHE A 65 -3.30 5.66 7.23
N ARG A 66 -3.97 6.71 7.66
CA ARG A 66 -4.82 6.75 8.84
C ARG A 66 -6.27 6.87 8.42
N PHE A 67 -7.13 6.07 9.02
CA PHE A 67 -8.56 6.23 8.96
C PHE A 67 -9.07 6.80 10.29
N TRP A 68 -9.99 7.77 10.22
CA TRP A 68 -10.57 8.40 11.41
C TRP A 68 -11.91 9.05 11.09
N ARG A 69 -12.67 9.40 12.13
CA ARG A 69 -13.93 10.11 12.02
C ARG A 69 -13.81 11.46 12.68
N GLU A 70 -14.36 12.47 12.05
CA GLU A 70 -14.53 13.77 12.64
C GLU A 70 -15.75 13.81 13.58
N ASP A 71 -15.83 14.82 14.44
CA ASP A 71 -16.89 14.94 15.47
C ASP A 71 -18.32 14.85 14.92
N GLU A 72 -18.53 15.24 13.67
CA GLU A 72 -19.81 15.13 12.96
C GLU A 72 -20.04 13.75 12.29
N GLY A 73 -19.10 12.84 12.43
CA GLY A 73 -19.15 11.49 11.87
C GLY A 73 -18.66 11.36 10.44
N GLU A 74 -18.11 12.42 9.86
CA GLU A 74 -17.49 12.38 8.55
C GLU A 74 -16.26 11.47 8.54
N LEU A 75 -16.19 10.61 7.53
CA LEU A 75 -15.08 9.66 7.37
C LEU A 75 -13.91 10.34 6.68
N LYS A 76 -12.72 10.20 7.24
CA LYS A 76 -11.49 10.80 6.69
C LYS A 76 -10.36 9.80 6.57
N VAL A 77 -9.58 9.95 5.50
CA VAL A 77 -8.39 9.13 5.24
C VAL A 77 -7.20 10.03 4.92
N ASP A 78 -6.19 9.94 5.77
CA ASP A 78 -4.93 10.64 5.59
C ASP A 78 -3.89 9.68 5.01
N PHE A 79 -3.54 9.83 3.75
CA PHE A 79 -2.45 9.09 3.15
C PHE A 79 -1.12 9.74 3.52
N TYR A 80 -0.25 8.99 4.18
CA TYR A 80 1.07 9.47 4.59
C TYR A 80 2.15 9.17 3.56
N VAL A 81 2.11 7.99 2.96
CA VAL A 81 3.09 7.52 1.97
C VAL A 81 2.37 6.74 0.89
N GLY A 82 2.75 6.98 -0.36
CA GLY A 82 2.43 6.13 -1.51
C GLY A 82 3.72 5.78 -2.26
N LYS A 83 3.89 4.53 -2.63
CA LYS A 83 5.02 4.01 -3.42
C LYS A 83 4.51 3.04 -4.45
N VAL A 84 5.11 3.11 -5.65
CA VAL A 84 4.85 2.20 -6.76
C VAL A 84 6.17 1.67 -7.26
N CYS A 85 6.25 0.38 -7.55
CA CYS A 85 7.39 -0.18 -8.26
C CYS A 85 6.93 -1.21 -9.31
N PRO A 86 7.70 -1.41 -10.40
CA PRO A 86 7.37 -2.38 -11.45
C PRO A 86 7.74 -3.81 -11.02
N LEU A 87 7.10 -4.30 -9.94
CA LEU A 87 7.33 -5.61 -9.31
C LEU A 87 6.00 -6.32 -9.00
N GLY A 88 4.99 -6.16 -9.87
CA GLY A 88 3.81 -7.02 -9.85
C GLY A 88 4.17 -8.47 -10.19
N VAL A 89 3.19 -9.36 -10.13
CA VAL A 89 3.43 -10.81 -10.23
C VAL A 89 4.18 -11.21 -11.50
N THR A 90 3.79 -10.65 -12.65
CA THR A 90 4.46 -10.95 -13.93
C THR A 90 5.86 -10.34 -13.98
N ALA A 91 6.02 -9.09 -13.53
CA ALA A 91 7.33 -8.43 -13.51
C ALA A 91 8.28 -9.15 -12.53
N PHE A 92 7.78 -9.54 -11.35
CA PHE A 92 8.54 -10.35 -10.39
C PHE A 92 9.04 -11.66 -11.01
N THR A 93 8.13 -12.43 -11.65
CA THR A 93 8.50 -13.71 -12.25
C THR A 93 9.53 -13.56 -13.37
N GLN A 94 9.44 -12.52 -14.20
CA GLN A 94 10.40 -12.25 -15.27
C GLN A 94 11.77 -11.84 -14.74
N GLN A 95 11.81 -10.93 -13.76
CA GLN A 95 13.07 -10.45 -13.19
C GLN A 95 13.78 -11.56 -12.40
N THR A 96 13.05 -12.29 -11.55
CA THR A 96 13.62 -13.42 -10.80
C THR A 96 14.10 -14.53 -11.75
N ALA A 97 13.36 -14.83 -12.81
CA ALA A 97 13.80 -15.81 -13.82
C ALA A 97 15.12 -15.40 -14.51
N SER A 98 15.25 -14.12 -14.84
CA SER A 98 16.48 -13.56 -15.40
C SER A 98 17.64 -13.65 -14.42
N GLU A 99 17.41 -13.32 -13.16
CA GLU A 99 18.39 -13.37 -12.07
C GLU A 99 18.90 -14.80 -11.84
N LEU A 100 17.99 -15.77 -11.77
CA LEU A 100 18.29 -17.17 -11.50
C LEU A 100 18.61 -17.99 -12.77
N GLN A 101 18.72 -17.34 -13.92
CA GLN A 101 19.02 -17.97 -15.23
C GLN A 101 18.05 -19.12 -15.58
N THR A 102 16.78 -18.94 -15.27
CA THR A 102 15.70 -19.89 -15.53
C THR A 102 14.58 -19.24 -16.38
N THR A 103 13.43 -19.89 -16.51
CA THR A 103 12.30 -19.35 -17.27
C THR A 103 11.21 -18.77 -16.36
N PRO A 104 10.47 -17.74 -16.80
CA PRO A 104 9.36 -17.18 -15.99
C PRO A 104 8.29 -18.23 -15.64
N SER A 105 8.11 -19.26 -16.48
CA SER A 105 7.17 -20.35 -16.19
C SER A 105 7.59 -21.19 -14.99
N VAL A 106 8.88 -21.44 -14.82
CA VAL A 106 9.42 -22.18 -13.65
C VAL A 106 9.17 -21.37 -12.37
N ILE A 107 9.51 -20.08 -12.37
CA ILE A 107 9.26 -19.22 -11.22
C ILE A 107 7.76 -19.15 -10.89
N ARG A 108 6.92 -18.96 -11.92
CA ARG A 108 5.46 -18.92 -11.73
C ARG A 108 4.93 -20.20 -11.11
N GLN A 109 5.40 -21.37 -11.58
CA GLN A 109 4.99 -22.66 -11.03
C GLN A 109 5.45 -22.83 -9.58
N ALA A 110 6.68 -22.42 -9.26
CA ALA A 110 7.18 -22.41 -7.88
C ALA A 110 6.33 -21.52 -6.95
N LEU A 111 5.91 -20.33 -7.42
CA LEU A 111 5.03 -19.46 -6.65
C LEU A 111 3.64 -20.06 -6.44
N LEU A 112 3.07 -20.73 -7.44
CA LEU A 112 1.76 -21.39 -7.32
C LEU A 112 1.79 -22.57 -6.34
N ASN A 113 2.89 -23.30 -6.30
CA ASN A 113 3.07 -24.49 -5.46
C ASN A 113 3.79 -24.18 -4.14
N TRP A 114 3.97 -22.91 -3.77
CA TRP A 114 4.81 -22.47 -2.66
C TRP A 114 4.61 -23.21 -1.34
N GLN A 115 3.41 -23.70 -1.09
CA GLN A 115 3.07 -24.46 0.14
C GLN A 115 3.13 -25.98 -0.04
N LEU A 116 3.15 -26.49 -1.27
CA LEU A 116 2.88 -27.88 -1.55
C LEU A 116 4.12 -28.72 -1.84
N GLU A 117 5.20 -28.11 -2.32
CA GLU A 117 6.40 -28.83 -2.77
C GLU A 117 7.67 -28.13 -2.27
N ALA A 118 8.42 -28.87 -1.48
CA ALA A 118 9.74 -28.46 -1.07
C ALA A 118 10.79 -28.89 -2.12
N GLU A 119 10.82 -28.26 -3.28
CA GLU A 119 12.08 -28.10 -4.00
C GLU A 119 12.86 -27.01 -3.25
N HIS A 120 13.52 -27.42 -2.17
CA HIS A 120 14.17 -26.50 -1.23
C HIS A 120 15.12 -25.52 -1.94
N ASP A 121 15.89 -25.99 -2.91
CA ASP A 121 16.92 -25.18 -3.57
C ASP A 121 16.32 -23.99 -4.31
N LEU A 122 15.30 -24.21 -5.16
CA LEU A 122 14.66 -23.13 -5.92
C LEU A 122 13.91 -22.13 -5.02
N HIS A 123 13.24 -22.62 -3.98
CA HIS A 123 12.55 -21.75 -3.01
C HIS A 123 13.54 -20.89 -2.24
N ASP A 124 14.68 -21.44 -1.85
CA ASP A 124 15.73 -20.68 -1.17
C ASP A 124 16.36 -19.63 -2.09
N ASP A 125 16.60 -19.97 -3.37
CA ASP A 125 17.09 -19.03 -4.38
C ASP A 125 16.09 -17.87 -4.61
N ILE A 126 14.79 -18.16 -4.73
CA ILE A 126 13.75 -17.13 -4.86
C ILE A 126 13.69 -16.27 -3.59
N ASN A 127 13.77 -16.86 -2.39
CA ASN A 127 13.81 -16.14 -1.12
C ASN A 127 15.07 -15.28 -0.95
N GLY A 128 16.16 -15.64 -1.59
CA GLY A 128 17.42 -14.90 -1.57
C GLY A 128 17.53 -13.87 -2.70
N SER A 129 16.59 -13.85 -3.64
CA SER A 129 16.70 -13.06 -4.85
C SER A 129 16.76 -11.55 -4.59
N GLN A 130 17.49 -10.84 -5.44
CA GLN A 130 17.55 -9.38 -5.42
C GLN A 130 16.17 -8.77 -5.69
N THR A 131 15.39 -9.44 -6.55
CA THR A 131 14.01 -9.06 -6.86
C THR A 131 13.12 -9.10 -5.61
N GLN A 132 13.24 -10.14 -4.75
CA GLN A 132 12.54 -10.17 -3.45
C GLN A 132 13.02 -9.04 -2.53
N GLN A 133 14.32 -8.75 -2.50
CA GLN A 133 14.84 -7.66 -1.67
C GLN A 133 14.25 -6.30 -2.04
N HIS A 134 14.00 -6.03 -3.33
CA HIS A 134 13.35 -4.80 -3.76
C HIS A 134 11.90 -4.70 -3.23
N ILE A 135 11.14 -5.82 -3.22
CA ILE A 135 9.82 -5.85 -2.57
C ILE A 135 9.94 -5.48 -1.08
N LYS A 136 10.88 -6.12 -0.36
CA LYS A 136 11.10 -5.83 1.06
C LYS A 136 11.47 -4.37 1.30
N GLN A 137 12.32 -3.79 0.46
CA GLN A 137 12.69 -2.37 0.55
C GLN A 137 11.48 -1.44 0.37
N LEU A 138 10.60 -1.73 -0.60
CA LEU A 138 9.37 -0.96 -0.78
C LEU A 138 8.48 -1.05 0.46
N VAL A 139 8.25 -2.28 0.96
CA VAL A 139 7.44 -2.50 2.18
C VAL A 139 8.01 -1.72 3.36
N GLY A 140 9.31 -1.82 3.59
CA GLY A 140 10.00 -1.08 4.65
C GLY A 140 9.86 0.44 4.49
N ALA A 141 10.04 0.96 3.27
CA ALA A 141 9.92 2.39 3.00
C ALA A 141 8.49 2.90 3.25
N VAL A 142 7.47 2.12 2.91
CA VAL A 142 6.06 2.47 3.15
C VAL A 142 5.74 2.45 4.65
N VAL A 143 6.07 1.36 5.34
CA VAL A 143 5.71 1.18 6.75
C VAL A 143 6.47 2.18 7.64
N ILE A 144 7.80 2.28 7.46
CA ILE A 144 8.64 3.17 8.28
C ILE A 144 8.33 4.62 7.97
N GLY A 145 8.30 4.99 6.69
CA GLY A 145 7.99 6.35 6.28
C GLY A 145 6.58 6.79 6.67
N GLY A 146 5.60 5.89 6.57
CA GLY A 146 4.23 6.13 7.02
C GLY A 146 4.14 6.35 8.52
N LYS A 147 4.77 5.47 9.31
CA LYS A 147 4.83 5.59 10.78
C LYS A 147 5.50 6.90 11.22
N GLU A 148 6.60 7.30 10.61
CA GLU A 148 7.28 8.56 10.99
C GLU A 148 6.40 9.77 10.68
N LYS A 149 5.73 9.81 9.53
CA LYS A 149 4.77 10.89 9.21
C LYS A 149 3.54 10.86 10.14
N HIS A 150 3.02 9.67 10.43
CA HIS A 150 1.94 9.51 11.40
C HIS A 150 2.33 10.06 12.78
N LYS A 151 3.53 9.71 13.26
CA LYS A 151 4.07 10.22 14.51
C LYS A 151 4.25 11.75 14.49
N ALA A 152 4.77 12.31 13.41
CA ALA A 152 4.93 13.76 13.24
C ALA A 152 3.57 14.49 13.28
N ASN A 153 2.54 13.87 12.68
CA ASN A 153 1.20 14.43 12.61
C ASN A 153 0.41 14.28 13.93
N ARG A 154 0.52 13.12 14.61
CA ARG A 154 -0.31 12.74 15.76
C ARG A 154 0.38 12.85 17.12
N GLY A 155 1.70 13.03 17.15
CA GLY A 155 2.45 13.13 18.39
C GLY A 155 2.34 11.87 19.26
N LEU A 156 1.93 12.04 20.53
CA LEU A 156 1.84 10.94 21.50
C LEU A 156 0.74 9.92 21.19
N VAL A 157 -0.36 10.35 20.57
CA VAL A 157 -1.51 9.47 20.23
C VAL A 157 -1.16 8.48 19.11
N ALA A 158 -0.18 8.80 18.29
CA ALA A 158 0.24 7.94 17.18
C ALA A 158 0.57 6.50 17.60
N ARG A 159 1.10 6.30 18.79
CA ARG A 159 1.43 4.97 19.31
C ARG A 159 0.19 4.12 19.56
N ASP A 160 -0.85 4.71 20.12
CA ASP A 160 -2.09 4.00 20.44
C ASP A 160 -2.85 3.64 19.17
N GLU A 161 -2.79 4.50 18.15
CA GLU A 161 -3.38 4.26 16.83
C GLU A 161 -2.65 3.19 16.00
N LEU A 162 -1.40 2.84 16.33
CA LEU A 162 -0.70 1.68 15.74
C LEU A 162 -1.19 0.36 16.34
N GLY A 163 -1.67 0.36 17.58
CA GLY A 163 -2.13 -0.81 18.33
C GLY A 163 -1.02 -1.81 18.66
N ASP A 164 -1.39 -2.98 19.17
CA ASP A 164 -0.45 -4.07 19.47
C ASP A 164 0.04 -4.81 18.23
N GLN A 165 -0.72 -4.74 17.13
CA GLN A 165 -0.39 -5.29 15.83
C GLN A 165 -0.75 -4.30 14.73
N LEU A 166 0.16 -4.11 13.79
CA LEU A 166 -0.09 -3.31 12.60
C LEU A 166 -0.91 -4.12 11.59
N ASP A 167 -2.10 -3.65 11.27
CA ASP A 167 -2.90 -4.24 10.20
C ASP A 167 -2.30 -3.89 8.83
N VAL A 168 -1.91 -4.93 8.12
CA VAL A 168 -1.33 -4.86 6.78
C VAL A 168 -2.26 -5.55 5.81
N PHE A 169 -2.96 -4.79 4.99
CA PHE A 169 -3.80 -5.34 3.93
C PHE A 169 -2.95 -5.71 2.72
N VAL A 170 -3.29 -6.84 2.12
CA VAL A 170 -2.67 -7.30 0.88
C VAL A 170 -3.77 -7.61 -0.13
N GLY A 171 -3.70 -6.93 -1.27
CA GLY A 171 -4.66 -6.98 -2.37
C GLY A 171 -4.03 -7.35 -3.69
N GLY A 172 -4.84 -7.17 -4.77
CA GLY A 172 -4.44 -7.48 -6.13
C GLY A 172 -4.42 -8.97 -6.46
N GLY A 173 -4.12 -9.29 -7.71
CA GLY A 173 -4.09 -10.67 -8.20
C GLY A 173 -3.06 -11.56 -7.50
N GLY A 174 -1.96 -10.98 -7.01
CA GLY A 174 -0.90 -11.65 -6.24
C GLY A 174 -1.15 -11.67 -4.73
N GLY A 175 -2.14 -10.95 -4.24
CA GLY A 175 -2.35 -10.73 -2.79
C GLY A 175 -2.62 -12.00 -1.97
N HIS A 176 -3.03 -13.09 -2.60
CA HIS A 176 -3.23 -14.39 -1.94
C HIS A 176 -2.02 -15.32 -2.05
N ASN A 177 -0.97 -14.92 -2.76
CA ASN A 177 0.20 -15.76 -2.90
C ASN A 177 0.97 -15.85 -1.57
N PRO A 178 1.20 -17.07 -1.03
CA PRO A 178 1.84 -17.24 0.28
C PRO A 178 3.26 -16.71 0.33
N PHE A 179 4.02 -16.79 -0.77
CA PHE A 179 5.37 -16.23 -0.86
C PHE A 179 5.34 -14.70 -0.72
N LEU A 180 4.45 -14.02 -1.47
CA LEU A 180 4.36 -12.56 -1.43
C LEU A 180 3.88 -12.07 -0.05
N GLN A 181 2.89 -12.73 0.55
CA GLN A 181 2.48 -12.44 1.93
C GLN A 181 3.61 -12.69 2.93
N GLY A 182 4.32 -13.80 2.80
CA GLY A 182 5.50 -14.12 3.61
C GLY A 182 6.60 -13.07 3.46
N THR A 183 6.85 -12.60 2.23
CA THR A 183 7.83 -11.55 1.95
C THR A 183 7.47 -10.24 2.67
N VAL A 184 6.18 -9.85 2.68
CA VAL A 184 5.72 -8.70 3.48
C VAL A 184 5.94 -8.96 4.96
N GLN A 185 5.49 -10.11 5.46
CA GLN A 185 5.52 -10.46 6.88
C GLN A 185 6.95 -10.43 7.48
N VAL A 186 7.95 -10.93 6.75
CA VAL A 186 9.32 -11.02 7.27
C VAL A 186 10.00 -9.66 7.37
N THR A 187 9.54 -8.63 6.65
CA THR A 187 10.15 -7.31 6.69
C THR A 187 10.14 -6.68 8.08
N HIS A 188 9.14 -7.00 8.90
CA HIS A 188 9.11 -6.54 10.29
C HIS A 188 10.36 -7.00 11.07
N ARG A 189 10.78 -8.25 10.88
CA ARG A 189 11.97 -8.81 11.52
C ARG A 189 13.26 -8.32 10.85
N ASP A 190 13.29 -8.32 9.53
CA ASP A 190 14.47 -7.96 8.74
C ASP A 190 14.89 -6.51 8.98
N PHE A 191 13.92 -5.62 9.17
CA PHE A 191 14.15 -4.21 9.50
C PHE A 191 13.94 -3.88 10.99
N GLY A 192 13.89 -4.89 11.85
CA GLY A 192 13.63 -4.71 13.29
C GLY A 192 14.55 -3.72 14.00
N HIS A 193 15.81 -3.62 13.55
CA HIS A 193 16.80 -2.69 14.11
C HIS A 193 16.53 -1.21 13.77
N ILE A 194 15.79 -0.93 12.69
CA ILE A 194 15.38 0.42 12.28
C ILE A 194 13.88 0.68 12.47
N ASN A 195 13.12 -0.36 12.75
CA ASN A 195 11.67 -0.31 12.95
C ASN A 195 11.27 -0.01 14.39
N ALA A 196 12.10 0.68 15.16
CA ALA A 196 11.80 0.95 16.56
C ALA A 196 10.37 1.51 16.72
N GLY A 197 9.51 0.74 17.40
CA GLY A 197 8.13 1.12 17.67
C GLY A 197 7.10 0.81 16.56
N VAL A 198 7.44 -0.01 15.57
CA VAL A 198 6.45 -0.63 14.67
C VAL A 198 6.03 -1.97 15.28
N PRO A 199 4.73 -2.18 15.53
CA PRO A 199 4.23 -3.45 16.06
C PRO A 199 4.40 -4.60 15.06
N PRO A 200 4.35 -5.87 15.50
CA PRO A 200 4.29 -7.01 14.59
C PRO A 200 3.15 -6.87 13.57
N TYR A 201 3.40 -7.32 12.33
CA TYR A 201 2.38 -7.24 11.30
C TYR A 201 1.31 -8.30 11.47
N ARG A 202 0.07 -7.90 11.22
CA ARG A 202 -1.08 -8.78 11.05
C ARG A 202 -1.56 -8.66 9.60
N ILE A 203 -1.21 -9.65 8.77
CA ILE A 203 -1.69 -9.68 7.39
C ILE A 203 -3.20 -9.90 7.38
N ARG A 204 -3.91 -9.01 6.68
CA ARG A 204 -5.36 -9.05 6.55
C ARG A 204 -5.78 -9.04 5.09
N ARG A 205 -6.90 -9.69 4.83
CA ARG A 205 -7.60 -9.59 3.55
C ARG A 205 -8.57 -8.42 3.61
N ILE A 206 -8.81 -7.79 2.46
CA ILE A 206 -9.89 -6.81 2.34
C ILE A 206 -11.21 -7.56 2.54
N PRO A 207 -12.04 -7.16 3.51
CA PRO A 207 -13.31 -7.82 3.76
C PRO A 207 -14.27 -7.58 2.59
N VAL A 208 -15.08 -8.59 2.29
CA VAL A 208 -16.20 -8.44 1.35
C VAL A 208 -17.26 -7.54 2.00
N PRO A 209 -17.71 -6.47 1.34
CA PRO A 209 -18.77 -5.63 1.87
C PRO A 209 -20.09 -6.42 2.07
N ASP A 210 -20.75 -6.20 3.21
CA ASP A 210 -21.98 -6.93 3.59
C ASP A 210 -23.11 -6.75 2.58
N ASN A 211 -23.12 -5.63 1.85
CA ASN A 211 -24.14 -5.29 0.86
C ASN A 211 -23.80 -5.75 -0.56
N LEU A 212 -22.66 -6.40 -0.78
CA LEU A 212 -22.24 -6.89 -2.08
C LEU A 212 -22.84 -8.26 -2.40
N SER A 213 -23.66 -8.32 -3.47
CA SER A 213 -24.09 -9.58 -4.06
C SER A 213 -23.08 -10.04 -5.11
N THR A 214 -22.41 -11.15 -4.88
CA THR A 214 -21.37 -11.67 -5.78
C THR A 214 -21.91 -12.49 -6.96
N ASN A 215 -23.22 -12.76 -7.00
CA ASN A 215 -23.90 -13.50 -8.09
C ASN A 215 -23.16 -14.80 -8.53
N GLY A 216 -22.67 -15.58 -7.55
CA GLY A 216 -21.95 -16.82 -7.79
C GLY A 216 -20.44 -16.71 -7.89
N LEU A 217 -19.89 -15.49 -7.78
CA LEU A 217 -18.44 -15.31 -7.59
C LEU A 217 -18.06 -15.74 -6.17
N ASP A 218 -16.94 -16.45 -6.04
CA ASP A 218 -16.41 -16.80 -4.72
C ASP A 218 -16.05 -15.52 -3.94
N PRO A 219 -16.63 -15.28 -2.75
CA PRO A 219 -16.29 -14.12 -1.95
C PRO A 219 -14.78 -14.00 -1.65
N ARG A 220 -14.05 -15.12 -1.65
CA ARG A 220 -12.60 -15.13 -1.44
C ARG A 220 -11.82 -14.44 -2.55
N GLU A 221 -12.41 -14.30 -3.75
CA GLU A 221 -11.83 -13.59 -4.89
C GLU A 221 -12.06 -12.07 -4.84
N PHE A 222 -12.78 -11.56 -3.84
CA PHE A 222 -13.13 -10.13 -3.75
C PHE A 222 -11.90 -9.20 -3.81
N HIS A 223 -10.77 -9.63 -3.27
CA HIS A 223 -9.50 -8.87 -3.31
C HIS A 223 -9.09 -8.45 -4.74
N ARG A 224 -9.54 -9.17 -5.77
CA ARG A 224 -9.29 -8.86 -7.19
C ARG A 224 -10.24 -7.80 -7.74
N PHE A 225 -11.34 -7.54 -7.04
CA PHE A 225 -12.40 -6.62 -7.46
C PHE A 225 -12.54 -5.42 -6.52
N ALA A 226 -11.74 -5.37 -5.45
CA ALA A 226 -11.85 -4.34 -4.42
C ALA A 226 -11.71 -2.92 -5.01
N VAL A 227 -10.79 -2.72 -5.95
CA VAL A 227 -10.62 -1.46 -6.67
C VAL A 227 -11.87 -1.11 -7.49
N ALA A 228 -12.35 -2.07 -8.30
CA ALA A 228 -13.54 -1.85 -9.12
C ALA A 228 -14.78 -1.55 -8.27
N TYR A 229 -14.93 -2.22 -7.13
CA TYR A 229 -15.99 -1.94 -6.17
C TYR A 229 -15.86 -0.52 -5.61
N GLY A 230 -14.68 -0.12 -5.16
CA GLY A 230 -14.46 1.22 -4.62
C GLY A 230 -14.70 2.34 -5.64
N LEU A 231 -14.38 2.09 -6.92
CA LEU A 231 -14.67 3.02 -8.02
C LEU A 231 -16.19 3.15 -8.32
N CYS A 232 -17.00 2.21 -7.86
CA CYS A 232 -18.47 2.31 -7.98
C CYS A 232 -19.11 3.11 -6.84
N ILE A 233 -18.36 3.45 -5.79
CA ILE A 233 -18.85 4.26 -4.68
C ILE A 233 -18.84 5.73 -5.12
N PRO A 234 -19.98 6.45 -5.08
CA PRO A 234 -20.00 7.86 -5.39
C PRO A 234 -19.04 8.66 -4.49
N ALA A 235 -18.37 9.67 -5.03
CA ALA A 235 -17.38 10.45 -4.28
C ALA A 235 -17.95 11.09 -3.00
N TRP A 236 -19.23 11.46 -3.01
CA TRP A 236 -19.92 12.05 -1.85
C TRP A 236 -20.35 11.03 -0.77
N GLU A 237 -20.25 9.72 -1.05
CA GLU A 237 -20.51 8.64 -0.08
C GLU A 237 -19.21 8.08 0.51
N GLY A 238 -18.07 8.38 -0.14
CA GLY A 238 -16.76 7.96 0.30
C GLY A 238 -16.19 8.86 1.39
N PRO A 239 -15.09 8.43 2.04
CA PRO A 239 -14.36 9.28 2.97
C PRO A 239 -13.68 10.45 2.25
N GLU A 240 -13.53 11.56 2.94
CA GLU A 240 -12.62 12.61 2.48
C GLU A 240 -11.19 12.09 2.45
N ILE A 241 -10.53 12.23 1.31
CA ILE A 241 -9.16 11.76 1.10
C ILE A 241 -8.22 12.95 1.13
N ARG A 242 -7.19 12.87 1.99
CA ARG A 242 -6.05 13.79 1.97
C ARG A 242 -4.80 13.04 1.48
N LEU A 243 -4.22 13.55 0.41
CA LEU A 243 -3.01 12.99 -0.19
C LEU A 243 -1.77 13.34 0.66
N PRO A 244 -0.63 12.64 0.49
CA PRO A 244 0.58 12.88 1.27
C PRO A 244 1.13 14.31 1.20
N SER A 245 0.80 15.05 0.17
CA SER A 245 1.14 16.47 0.01
C SER A 245 0.19 17.42 0.73
N GLU A 246 -0.99 16.97 1.11
CA GLU A 246 -2.06 17.75 1.74
C GLU A 246 -2.11 17.51 3.26
N VAL A 247 -1.51 16.41 3.72
CA VAL A 247 -1.38 16.13 5.14
C VAL A 247 -0.27 17.00 5.72
N GLU A 248 -0.65 18.04 6.45
CA GLU A 248 0.29 18.92 7.13
C GLU A 248 1.15 18.11 8.10
N SER A 249 2.46 18.17 7.95
CA SER A 249 3.36 17.73 9.00
C SER A 249 3.36 18.82 10.07
N ASN A 250 2.80 18.53 11.22
CA ASN A 250 3.06 19.30 12.44
C ASN A 250 4.51 19.02 12.88
N GLU A 251 5.46 19.27 11.99
CA GLU A 251 6.86 19.28 12.39
C GLU A 251 6.99 20.41 13.42
N THR A 252 7.09 20.03 14.67
CA THR A 252 7.61 20.92 15.69
C THR A 252 8.93 21.43 15.13
N PRO A 253 9.12 22.77 14.97
CA PRO A 253 10.35 23.31 14.42
C PRO A 253 11.48 22.62 15.16
N SER A 254 12.31 21.86 14.46
CA SER A 254 13.48 21.26 15.05
C SER A 254 14.21 22.39 15.72
N LEU A 255 14.34 22.32 17.04
CA LEU A 255 15.24 23.21 17.78
C LEU A 255 16.59 23.04 17.11
N ARG A 256 16.87 23.85 16.11
CA ARG A 256 18.23 24.01 15.60
C ARG A 256 19.00 24.55 16.79
N TRP A 257 19.69 23.67 17.46
CA TRP A 257 20.73 24.08 18.36
C TRP A 257 21.63 25.00 17.52
N PRO A 258 21.80 26.27 17.90
CA PRO A 258 22.75 27.11 17.19
C PRO A 258 24.07 26.36 17.23
N ASN A 259 24.67 26.09 16.06
CA ASN A 259 26.01 25.60 15.96
C ASN A 259 26.86 26.50 16.84
N ARG A 260 27.24 25.98 18.00
CA ARG A 260 28.29 26.58 18.79
C ARG A 260 29.57 26.27 18.01
N GLU A 261 29.83 27.11 17.01
CA GLU A 261 31.19 27.34 16.57
C GLU A 261 31.93 27.87 17.80
N THR A 262 32.52 26.97 18.55
CA THR A 262 33.57 27.32 19.50
C THR A 262 34.68 27.92 18.67
N ARG A 263 34.69 29.25 18.53
CA ARG A 263 35.86 29.99 18.09
C ARG A 263 36.98 29.67 19.08
N HIS A 264 38.03 29.04 18.58
CA HIS A 264 39.24 28.70 19.29
C HIS A 264 40.05 29.93 19.71
N ASP A 265 39.52 31.16 19.56
CA ASP A 265 40.22 32.42 19.83
C ASP A 265 39.98 33.03 21.22
N ASP A 266 39.07 32.44 22.04
CA ASP A 266 38.79 33.04 23.36
C ASP A 266 39.59 32.40 24.53
N MET A 267 40.66 31.70 24.26
CA MET A 267 41.54 31.12 25.29
C MET A 267 42.96 31.73 25.31
N LYS A 268 43.12 32.97 24.95
CA LYS A 268 44.39 33.69 25.20
C LYS A 268 44.03 35.02 25.82
N ASP A 269 43.85 35.07 27.10
CA ASP A 269 44.07 36.21 27.97
C ASP A 269 43.57 35.90 29.38
N VAL A 270 44.23 35.00 30.09
CA VAL A 270 44.30 35.00 31.57
C VAL A 270 45.69 34.50 31.92
N THR A 271 46.57 35.45 32.08
CA THR A 271 47.76 35.37 32.94
C THR A 271 47.60 36.36 34.06
#